data_9dc8ff76330dcfa351f19ff0a68b5ffa
#
_entry.id   9dc8ff76330dcfa351f19ff0a68b5ffa
#
_cell.length_a   1.000
_cell.length_b   1.000
_cell.length_c   1.000
_cell.angle_alpha   90.00
_cell.angle_beta   90.00
_cell.angle_gamma   90.00
#
_symmetry.space_group_name_H-M   'P 1'
#
loop_
_entity.id
_entity.type
_entity.pdbx_description
1 polymer ?
#
loop_
_entity_poly.entity_id
_entity_poly.type
_entity_poly.pdbx_seq_one_letter_code
_entity_poly.pdbx_strand_id
1 'polypeptide(L)'
;MKCKLLVLDVDGTLLNDMKEITPRTQTDILKAQQMGIHIALASGRPTYGVAPLAQTLELNHYGGFIMSYNGGQIINAQTNELLFEKRIDPAMIDYINRKAEANNFAIFTYHEDFILTNQPDNKHVIDEANLNHMRIIATDNFTEAVDFSPCKIMLASDDEKALVDLEEHWKKRLAGTLDVFRSEDYFLEVVPQSINKGNTMGVIMENLKITSEQVVAIGDGVCDVTMIQMAGKGVAMGNARDSVKICAGAVTLSNNEEGVAAAIETGIIAAIRPAEIPLDQLNIRAQHALMGNLGIQYTYASETRVEATMPVDERTRQPFGILHGGATLALAETVAGMGSMIIAQPDEIIVGM
;
A
#
# COMPACT_ATOMS: atom_id res chain seq x y z
N MET A 1 -7.38 3.74 15.92
CA MET A 1 -6.31 4.56 15.29
C MET A 1 -6.65 4.72 13.81
N LYS A 2 -6.63 5.91 13.25
CA LYS A 2 -7.06 6.14 11.86
C LYS A 2 -5.87 5.96 10.93
N CYS A 3 -5.89 4.93 10.06
CA CYS A 3 -4.90 4.74 9.00
C CYS A 3 -4.85 5.97 8.08
N LYS A 4 -3.65 6.42 7.73
CA LYS A 4 -3.40 7.54 6.83
C LYS A 4 -2.59 7.14 5.60
N LEU A 5 -1.78 6.08 5.73
CA LEU A 5 -0.93 5.57 4.67
C LEU A 5 -1.03 4.04 4.64
N LEU A 6 -1.32 3.51 3.47
CA LEU A 6 -1.24 2.09 3.16
C LEU A 6 -0.06 1.87 2.20
N VAL A 7 0.93 1.12 2.64
CA VAL A 7 2.10 0.74 1.84
C VAL A 7 1.92 -0.69 1.36
N LEU A 8 1.98 -0.88 0.06
CA LEU A 8 1.75 -2.16 -0.60
C LEU A 8 3.00 -2.59 -1.37
N ASP A 9 3.51 -3.76 -1.06
CA ASP A 9 4.39 -4.42 -2.01
C ASP A 9 3.63 -4.77 -3.29
N VAL A 10 4.35 -5.01 -4.38
CA VAL A 10 3.77 -5.22 -5.71
C VAL A 10 3.70 -6.70 -6.06
N ASP A 11 4.85 -7.36 -6.23
CA ASP A 11 4.93 -8.73 -6.73
C ASP A 11 4.69 -9.76 -5.62
N GLY A 12 3.64 -10.58 -5.76
CA GLY A 12 3.23 -11.52 -4.71
C GLY A 12 2.35 -10.90 -3.62
N THR A 13 2.07 -9.59 -3.71
CA THR A 13 1.20 -8.85 -2.79
C THR A 13 0.04 -8.19 -3.53
N LEU A 14 0.28 -7.05 -4.20
CA LEU A 14 -0.74 -6.34 -4.98
C LEU A 14 -1.17 -7.12 -6.22
N LEU A 15 -0.20 -7.76 -6.88
CA LEU A 15 -0.41 -8.53 -8.10
C LEU A 15 -0.61 -10.01 -7.76
N ASN A 16 -1.59 -10.63 -8.42
CA ASN A 16 -1.74 -12.08 -8.45
C ASN A 16 -0.62 -12.75 -9.29
N ASP A 17 -0.61 -14.08 -9.37
CA ASP A 17 0.39 -14.82 -10.15
C ASP A 17 0.31 -14.56 -11.65
N MET A 18 -0.85 -14.06 -12.15
CA MET A 18 -1.04 -13.62 -13.54
C MET A 18 -0.50 -12.19 -13.77
N LYS A 19 0.12 -11.58 -12.75
CA LYS A 19 0.64 -10.19 -12.77
C LYS A 19 -0.45 -9.13 -12.99
N GLU A 20 -1.65 -9.37 -12.45
CA GLU A 20 -2.80 -8.49 -12.56
C GLU A 20 -3.25 -7.97 -11.19
N ILE A 21 -3.74 -6.74 -11.16
CA ILE A 21 -4.52 -6.21 -10.03
C ILE A 21 -5.96 -6.68 -10.24
N THR A 22 -6.50 -7.46 -9.30
CA THR A 22 -7.88 -7.93 -9.42
C THR A 22 -8.88 -6.79 -9.28
N PRO A 23 -10.07 -6.90 -9.91
CA PRO A 23 -11.10 -5.84 -9.83
C PRO A 23 -11.54 -5.53 -8.39
N ARG A 24 -11.58 -6.53 -7.51
CA ARG A 24 -11.94 -6.33 -6.09
C ARG A 24 -10.86 -5.55 -5.37
N THR A 25 -9.59 -5.97 -5.48
CA THR A 25 -8.45 -5.28 -4.88
C THR A 25 -8.38 -3.83 -5.36
N GLN A 26 -8.53 -3.58 -6.68
CA GLN A 26 -8.58 -2.22 -7.22
C GLN A 26 -9.71 -1.40 -6.60
N THR A 27 -10.93 -1.96 -6.55
CA THR A 27 -12.10 -1.29 -5.98
C THR A 27 -11.88 -0.89 -4.52
N ASP A 28 -11.30 -1.77 -3.71
CA ASP A 28 -11.12 -1.50 -2.28
C ASP A 28 -9.96 -0.53 -2.01
N ILE A 29 -8.92 -0.53 -2.85
CA ILE A 29 -7.87 0.50 -2.81
C ILE A 29 -8.46 1.88 -3.17
N LEU A 30 -9.28 1.98 -4.23
CA LEU A 30 -9.93 3.23 -4.61
C LEU A 30 -10.86 3.75 -3.50
N LYS A 31 -11.64 2.86 -2.85
CA LYS A 31 -12.44 3.24 -1.67
C LYS A 31 -11.57 3.77 -0.52
N ALA A 32 -10.45 3.11 -0.23
CA ALA A 32 -9.52 3.57 0.81
C ALA A 32 -9.00 4.98 0.49
N GLN A 33 -8.64 5.25 -0.77
CA GLN A 33 -8.20 6.58 -1.21
C GLN A 33 -9.33 7.63 -1.09
N GLN A 34 -10.56 7.30 -1.47
CA GLN A 34 -11.73 8.18 -1.29
C GLN A 34 -11.99 8.53 0.19
N MET A 35 -11.58 7.66 1.12
CA MET A 35 -11.63 7.89 2.56
C MET A 35 -10.46 8.72 3.09
N GLY A 36 -9.57 9.19 2.21
CA GLY A 36 -8.42 10.03 2.55
C GLY A 36 -7.18 9.25 3.01
N ILE A 37 -7.04 7.98 2.60
CA ILE A 37 -5.85 7.17 2.85
C ILE A 37 -4.94 7.27 1.63
N HIS A 38 -3.69 7.66 1.84
CA HIS A 38 -2.67 7.65 0.80
C HIS A 38 -2.18 6.23 0.54
N ILE A 39 -1.90 5.92 -0.71
CA ILE A 39 -1.32 4.62 -1.11
C ILE A 39 0.12 4.84 -1.53
N ALA A 40 1.03 3.97 -1.07
CA ALA A 40 2.40 3.89 -1.56
C ALA A 40 2.64 2.49 -2.13
N LEU A 41 3.04 2.42 -3.40
CA LEU A 41 3.51 1.18 -4.01
C LEU A 41 5.01 1.05 -3.74
N ALA A 42 5.41 -0.01 -3.01
CA ALA A 42 6.79 -0.26 -2.60
C ALA A 42 7.34 -1.50 -3.30
N SER A 43 8.19 -1.32 -4.30
CA SER A 43 8.64 -2.41 -5.17
C SER A 43 10.16 -2.43 -5.38
N GLY A 44 10.69 -3.63 -5.65
CA GLY A 44 12.05 -3.82 -6.20
C GLY A 44 12.17 -3.41 -7.67
N ARG A 45 11.04 -3.28 -8.38
CA ARG A 45 10.99 -2.87 -9.78
C ARG A 45 11.54 -1.45 -9.97
N PRO A 46 12.02 -1.13 -11.20
CA PRO A 46 12.29 0.25 -11.59
C PRO A 46 10.99 1.07 -11.61
N THR A 47 11.13 2.39 -11.48
CA THR A 47 9.98 3.31 -11.52
C THR A 47 9.12 3.13 -12.76
N TYR A 48 9.74 2.89 -13.91
CA TYR A 48 9.06 2.64 -15.18
C TYR A 48 8.10 1.43 -15.08
N GLY A 49 8.52 0.34 -14.42
CA GLY A 49 7.69 -0.86 -14.24
C GLY A 49 6.55 -0.70 -13.20
N VAL A 50 6.67 0.26 -12.27
CA VAL A 50 5.63 0.53 -11.25
C VAL A 50 4.63 1.58 -11.71
N ALA A 51 5.04 2.53 -12.54
CA ALA A 51 4.21 3.66 -12.96
C ALA A 51 2.85 3.27 -13.59
N PRO A 52 2.74 2.23 -14.44
CA PRO A 52 1.45 1.79 -14.98
C PRO A 52 0.48 1.30 -13.88
N LEU A 53 1.00 0.64 -12.84
CA LEU A 53 0.19 0.18 -11.71
C LEU A 53 -0.32 1.35 -10.87
N ALA A 54 0.54 2.35 -10.63
CA ALA A 54 0.16 3.57 -9.96
C ALA A 54 -0.93 4.34 -10.74
N GLN A 55 -0.86 4.33 -12.07
CA GLN A 55 -1.88 4.91 -12.93
C GLN A 55 -3.21 4.15 -12.86
N THR A 56 -3.17 2.79 -12.89
CA THR A 56 -4.35 1.93 -12.73
C THR A 56 -5.08 2.18 -11.41
N LEU A 57 -4.33 2.50 -10.35
CA LEU A 57 -4.86 2.82 -9.01
C LEU A 57 -5.14 4.31 -8.80
N GLU A 58 -5.03 5.14 -9.84
CA GLU A 58 -5.28 6.58 -9.80
C GLU A 58 -4.47 7.33 -8.73
N LEU A 59 -3.23 6.89 -8.43
CA LEU A 59 -2.40 7.51 -7.39
C LEU A 59 -2.09 8.98 -7.70
N ASN A 60 -2.06 9.36 -8.97
CA ASN A 60 -1.90 10.74 -9.42
C ASN A 60 -3.11 11.64 -9.05
N HIS A 61 -4.30 11.05 -8.93
CA HIS A 61 -5.51 11.77 -8.54
C HIS A 61 -5.62 11.92 -7.01
N TYR A 62 -5.30 10.87 -6.27
CA TYR A 62 -5.49 10.80 -4.81
C TYR A 62 -4.24 11.15 -3.99
N GLY A 63 -3.11 11.49 -4.61
CA GLY A 63 -1.89 11.88 -3.89
C GLY A 63 -1.13 10.70 -3.30
N GLY A 64 -0.94 9.65 -4.09
CA GLY A 64 -0.15 8.48 -3.70
C GLY A 64 1.34 8.62 -4.00
N PHE A 65 2.11 7.55 -3.72
CA PHE A 65 3.56 7.51 -3.86
C PHE A 65 4.03 6.26 -4.61
N ILE A 66 5.11 6.40 -5.36
CA ILE A 66 5.85 5.29 -5.98
C ILE A 66 7.18 5.20 -5.25
N MET A 67 7.43 4.07 -4.59
CA MET A 67 8.70 3.70 -3.98
C MET A 67 9.29 2.55 -4.80
N SER A 68 10.24 2.84 -5.66
CA SER A 68 10.90 1.90 -6.57
C SER A 68 12.31 1.53 -6.10
N TYR A 69 12.93 0.53 -6.74
CA TYR A 69 14.28 0.06 -6.43
C TYR A 69 14.46 -0.32 -4.95
N ASN A 70 13.45 -0.99 -4.34
CA ASN A 70 13.42 -1.33 -2.91
C ASN A 70 13.54 -0.11 -1.98
N GLY A 71 13.08 1.07 -2.41
CA GLY A 71 13.20 2.33 -1.68
C GLY A 71 14.34 3.23 -2.18
N GLY A 72 15.04 2.84 -3.24
CA GLY A 72 16.10 3.66 -3.84
C GLY A 72 15.61 4.97 -4.44
N GLN A 73 14.32 5.05 -4.81
CA GLN A 73 13.69 6.26 -5.32
C GLN A 73 12.24 6.36 -4.81
N ILE A 74 11.81 7.57 -4.45
CA ILE A 74 10.44 7.88 -4.04
C ILE A 74 9.94 9.07 -4.85
N ILE A 75 8.82 8.90 -5.53
CA ILE A 75 8.14 9.92 -6.31
C ILE A 75 6.73 10.14 -5.76
N ASN A 76 6.33 11.39 -5.58
CA ASN A 76 4.94 11.76 -5.39
C ASN A 76 4.19 11.63 -6.72
N ALA A 77 3.25 10.69 -6.81
CA ALA A 77 2.56 10.38 -8.06
C ALA A 77 1.64 11.51 -8.55
N GLN A 78 1.20 12.41 -7.68
CA GLN A 78 0.33 13.53 -8.04
C GLN A 78 1.12 14.70 -8.65
N THR A 79 2.27 15.03 -8.05
CA THR A 79 3.09 16.19 -8.45
C THR A 79 4.24 15.81 -9.38
N ASN A 80 4.55 14.52 -9.52
CA ASN A 80 5.77 13.96 -10.13
C ASN A 80 7.06 14.46 -9.45
N GLU A 81 6.96 14.96 -8.23
CA GLU A 81 8.12 15.43 -7.47
C GLU A 81 8.95 14.23 -6.98
N LEU A 82 10.25 14.30 -7.22
CA LEU A 82 11.23 13.37 -6.68
C LEU A 82 11.48 13.74 -5.20
N LEU A 83 10.93 12.96 -4.26
CA LEU A 83 11.08 13.21 -2.83
C LEU A 83 12.36 12.63 -2.24
N PHE A 84 12.83 11.54 -2.80
CA PHE A 84 14.05 10.86 -2.36
C PHE A 84 14.67 10.09 -3.51
N GLU A 85 15.99 10.10 -3.56
CA GLU A 85 16.76 9.25 -4.45
C GLU A 85 18.13 8.97 -3.85
N LYS A 86 18.58 7.73 -3.97
CA LYS A 86 19.96 7.35 -3.65
C LYS A 86 20.51 6.50 -4.76
N ARG A 87 21.70 6.89 -5.23
CA ARG A 87 22.35 6.33 -6.41
C ARG A 87 23.69 5.70 -6.08
N ILE A 88 24.10 4.73 -6.87
CA ILE A 88 25.42 4.11 -6.78
C ILE A 88 26.47 5.12 -7.28
N ASP A 89 27.56 5.24 -6.54
CA ASP A 89 28.71 6.05 -6.96
C ASP A 89 29.28 5.49 -8.28
N PRO A 90 29.40 6.28 -9.34
CA PRO A 90 29.99 5.87 -10.62
C PRO A 90 31.36 5.21 -10.49
N ALA A 91 32.18 5.60 -9.50
CA ALA A 91 33.46 4.98 -9.23
C ALA A 91 33.39 3.49 -8.89
N MET A 92 32.21 3.00 -8.48
CA MET A 92 31.99 1.59 -8.16
C MET A 92 31.63 0.73 -9.38
N ILE A 93 31.15 1.33 -10.47
CA ILE A 93 30.64 0.62 -11.65
C ILE A 93 31.71 -0.28 -12.26
N ASP A 94 32.92 0.24 -12.45
CA ASP A 94 34.03 -0.52 -13.02
C ASP A 94 34.40 -1.73 -12.15
N TYR A 95 34.42 -1.57 -10.82
CA TYR A 95 34.69 -2.69 -9.91
C TYR A 95 33.62 -3.78 -10.02
N ILE A 96 32.34 -3.40 -10.07
CA ILE A 96 31.19 -4.32 -10.18
C ILE A 96 31.28 -5.04 -11.52
N ASN A 97 31.48 -4.30 -12.62
CA ASN A 97 31.54 -4.83 -13.99
C ASN A 97 32.67 -5.87 -14.15
N ARG A 98 33.90 -5.55 -13.70
CA ARG A 98 35.02 -6.50 -13.76
C ARG A 98 34.74 -7.82 -13.02
N LYS A 99 33.96 -7.76 -11.94
CA LYS A 99 33.59 -8.97 -11.20
C LYS A 99 32.51 -9.76 -11.91
N ALA A 100 31.56 -9.09 -12.57
CA ALA A 100 30.58 -9.75 -13.42
C ALA A 100 31.26 -10.45 -14.60
N GLU A 101 32.17 -9.77 -15.31
CA GLU A 101 32.94 -10.33 -16.42
C GLU A 101 33.81 -11.53 -16.00
N ALA A 102 34.52 -11.44 -14.87
CA ALA A 102 35.36 -12.51 -14.36
C ALA A 102 34.58 -13.81 -14.04
N ASN A 103 33.28 -13.70 -13.75
CA ASN A 103 32.41 -14.84 -13.48
C ASN A 103 31.45 -15.14 -14.66
N ASN A 104 31.58 -14.46 -15.78
CA ASN A 104 30.68 -14.55 -16.93
C ASN A 104 29.19 -14.32 -16.58
N PHE A 105 28.92 -13.44 -15.64
CA PHE A 105 27.56 -13.05 -15.27
C PHE A 105 27.02 -11.98 -16.21
N ALA A 106 25.71 -12.03 -16.51
CA ALA A 106 25.05 -10.90 -17.10
C ALA A 106 25.00 -9.76 -16.08
N ILE A 107 25.45 -8.58 -16.48
CA ILE A 107 25.31 -7.35 -15.68
C ILE A 107 24.34 -6.42 -16.40
N PHE A 108 23.44 -5.81 -15.62
CA PHE A 108 22.49 -4.85 -16.18
C PHE A 108 22.06 -3.80 -15.16
N THR A 109 21.57 -2.69 -15.68
CA THR A 109 20.96 -1.61 -14.90
C THR A 109 19.81 -0.98 -15.69
N TYR A 110 19.04 -0.17 -15.02
CA TYR A 110 17.85 0.48 -15.56
C TYR A 110 18.10 1.96 -15.79
N HIS A 111 17.64 2.45 -16.91
CA HIS A 111 17.63 3.89 -17.21
C HIS A 111 16.40 4.24 -18.06
N GLU A 112 15.62 5.22 -17.61
CA GLU A 112 14.38 5.62 -18.28
C GLU A 112 13.49 4.42 -18.65
N ASP A 113 13.34 4.09 -19.94
CA ASP A 113 12.49 3.03 -20.48
C ASP A 113 13.28 1.79 -20.96
N PHE A 114 14.56 1.67 -20.60
CA PHE A 114 15.39 0.55 -21.04
C PHE A 114 16.26 -0.07 -19.94
N ILE A 115 16.63 -1.32 -20.18
CA ILE A 115 17.68 -2.06 -19.47
C ILE A 115 18.94 -2.01 -20.31
N LEU A 116 20.05 -1.52 -19.73
CA LEU A 116 21.38 -1.57 -20.35
C LEU A 116 22.11 -2.82 -19.84
N THR A 117 22.66 -3.64 -20.74
CA THR A 117 23.28 -4.91 -20.39
C THR A 117 24.42 -5.31 -21.33
N ASN A 118 25.37 -6.12 -20.81
CA ASN A 118 26.40 -6.76 -21.61
C ASN A 118 25.95 -8.10 -22.26
N GLN A 119 24.81 -8.66 -21.84
CA GLN A 119 24.30 -9.94 -22.33
C GLN A 119 22.80 -9.82 -22.68
N PRO A 120 22.46 -9.24 -23.85
CA PRO A 120 21.07 -8.96 -24.22
C PRO A 120 20.22 -10.21 -24.44
N ASP A 121 20.85 -11.35 -24.76
CA ASP A 121 20.18 -12.64 -24.99
C ASP A 121 20.05 -13.50 -23.71
N ASN A 122 20.50 -13.00 -22.56
CA ASN A 122 20.36 -13.70 -21.29
C ASN A 122 18.88 -13.78 -20.90
N LYS A 123 18.38 -15.00 -20.65
CA LYS A 123 16.96 -15.24 -20.34
C LYS A 123 16.44 -14.40 -19.17
N HIS A 124 17.23 -14.24 -18.11
CA HIS A 124 16.82 -13.50 -16.92
C HIS A 124 16.73 -11.99 -17.20
N VAL A 125 17.59 -11.46 -18.07
CA VAL A 125 17.52 -10.07 -18.52
C VAL A 125 16.28 -9.85 -19.39
N ILE A 126 15.97 -10.82 -20.28
CA ILE A 126 14.77 -10.78 -21.11
C ILE A 126 13.50 -10.84 -20.25
N ASP A 127 13.45 -11.75 -19.27
CA ASP A 127 12.32 -11.89 -18.37
C ASP A 127 12.11 -10.61 -17.54
N GLU A 128 13.19 -10.00 -17.03
CA GLU A 128 13.14 -8.74 -16.29
C GLU A 128 12.67 -7.57 -17.16
N ALA A 129 13.13 -7.51 -18.42
CA ALA A 129 12.68 -6.50 -19.37
C ALA A 129 11.19 -6.66 -19.71
N ASN A 130 10.73 -7.88 -19.93
CA ASN A 130 9.32 -8.18 -20.19
C ASN A 130 8.42 -7.84 -18.98
N LEU A 131 8.87 -8.20 -17.77
CA LEU A 131 8.15 -7.90 -16.52
C LEU A 131 7.90 -6.41 -16.34
N ASN A 132 8.87 -5.58 -16.73
CA ASN A 132 8.83 -4.13 -16.56
C ASN A 132 8.42 -3.38 -17.84
N HIS A 133 8.13 -4.09 -18.95
CA HIS A 133 7.82 -3.52 -20.27
C HIS A 133 8.91 -2.57 -20.79
N MET A 134 10.18 -2.90 -20.52
CA MET A 134 11.35 -2.11 -20.88
C MET A 134 12.04 -2.68 -22.13
N ARG A 135 12.71 -1.80 -22.87
CA ARG A 135 13.57 -2.20 -23.99
C ARG A 135 14.92 -2.70 -23.46
N ILE A 136 15.61 -3.53 -24.22
CA ILE A 136 16.98 -3.94 -23.93
C ILE A 136 17.93 -3.21 -24.86
N ILE A 137 18.96 -2.59 -24.30
CA ILE A 137 20.09 -1.97 -25.01
C ILE A 137 21.35 -2.75 -24.66
N ALA A 138 21.97 -3.31 -25.70
CA ALA A 138 23.23 -4.05 -25.56
C ALA A 138 24.42 -3.12 -25.53
N THR A 139 25.47 -3.50 -24.77
CA THR A 139 26.75 -2.83 -24.79
C THR A 139 27.90 -3.83 -24.64
N ASP A 140 28.98 -3.61 -25.38
CA ASP A 140 30.24 -4.36 -25.21
C ASP A 140 31.12 -3.82 -24.08
N ASN A 141 30.84 -2.59 -23.61
CA ASN A 141 31.55 -1.95 -22.51
C ASN A 141 30.57 -1.32 -21.53
N PHE A 142 30.14 -2.12 -20.55
CA PHE A 142 29.15 -1.68 -19.56
C PHE A 142 29.61 -0.46 -18.76
N THR A 143 30.90 -0.41 -18.38
CA THR A 143 31.47 0.70 -17.61
C THR A 143 31.39 2.04 -18.36
N GLU A 144 31.68 2.05 -19.67
CA GLU A 144 31.60 3.26 -20.49
C GLU A 144 30.15 3.64 -20.81
N ALA A 145 29.28 2.64 -21.02
CA ALA A 145 27.90 2.87 -21.42
C ALA A 145 27.05 3.39 -20.26
N VAL A 146 27.40 3.12 -19.01
CA VAL A 146 26.72 3.67 -17.82
C VAL A 146 27.34 5.04 -17.50
N ASP A 147 26.93 6.06 -18.25
CA ASP A 147 27.33 7.46 -18.09
C ASP A 147 26.50 8.23 -17.06
N PHE A 148 25.68 7.52 -16.29
CA PHE A 148 24.82 8.01 -15.23
C PHE A 148 25.06 7.27 -13.92
N SER A 149 24.51 7.76 -12.81
CA SER A 149 24.54 7.07 -11.52
C SER A 149 23.27 6.22 -11.37
N PRO A 150 23.34 4.87 -11.39
CA PRO A 150 22.17 4.00 -11.28
C PRO A 150 21.66 3.89 -9.84
N CYS A 151 20.36 3.68 -9.66
CA CYS A 151 19.78 3.34 -8.35
C CYS A 151 20.07 1.90 -7.96
N LYS A 152 20.25 1.00 -8.95
CA LYS A 152 20.47 -0.42 -8.75
C LYS A 152 21.25 -1.00 -9.92
N ILE A 153 22.18 -1.93 -9.62
CA ILE A 153 22.82 -2.80 -10.59
C ILE A 153 22.45 -4.24 -10.26
N MET A 154 22.16 -5.03 -11.29
CA MET A 154 21.79 -6.43 -11.20
C MET A 154 22.85 -7.30 -11.84
N LEU A 155 23.12 -8.44 -11.22
CA LEU A 155 23.86 -9.55 -11.84
C LEU A 155 22.92 -10.74 -11.97
N ALA A 156 23.00 -11.44 -13.11
CA ALA A 156 22.19 -12.63 -13.37
C ALA A 156 23.06 -13.81 -13.81
N SER A 157 22.78 -14.99 -13.26
CA SER A 157 23.46 -16.24 -13.61
C SER A 157 22.62 -17.45 -13.22
N ASP A 158 22.76 -18.57 -13.95
CA ASP A 158 22.24 -19.87 -13.55
C ASP A 158 23.18 -20.61 -12.55
N ASP A 159 24.40 -20.10 -12.33
CA ASP A 159 25.30 -20.61 -11.31
C ASP A 159 24.99 -19.96 -9.95
N GLU A 160 23.96 -20.50 -9.27
CA GLU A 160 23.54 -20.04 -7.97
C GLU A 160 24.70 -20.02 -6.96
N LYS A 161 25.56 -21.05 -6.97
CA LYS A 161 26.68 -21.13 -6.03
C LYS A 161 27.66 -19.98 -6.22
N ALA A 162 27.98 -19.64 -7.47
CA ALA A 162 28.87 -18.53 -7.75
C ALA A 162 28.27 -17.18 -7.33
N LEU A 163 26.92 -17.01 -7.46
CA LEU A 163 26.22 -15.83 -6.93
C LEU A 163 26.26 -15.76 -5.40
N VAL A 164 26.06 -16.89 -4.70
CA VAL A 164 26.19 -16.96 -3.22
C VAL A 164 27.60 -16.60 -2.76
N ASP A 165 28.62 -17.21 -3.38
CA ASP A 165 30.02 -16.96 -3.04
C ASP A 165 30.37 -15.46 -3.26
N LEU A 166 29.86 -14.84 -4.33
CA LEU A 166 30.06 -13.42 -4.62
C LEU A 166 29.28 -12.52 -3.64
N GLU A 167 28.05 -12.88 -3.29
CA GLU A 167 27.25 -12.17 -2.29
C GLU A 167 27.96 -12.09 -0.94
N GLU A 168 28.44 -13.24 -0.43
CA GLU A 168 29.16 -13.31 0.83
C GLU A 168 30.46 -12.49 0.81
N HIS A 169 31.18 -12.54 -0.32
CA HIS A 169 32.41 -11.76 -0.49
C HIS A 169 32.09 -10.25 -0.51
N TRP A 170 31.07 -9.84 -1.26
CA TRP A 170 30.73 -8.43 -1.41
C TRP A 170 30.08 -7.84 -0.17
N LYS A 171 29.27 -8.59 0.57
CA LYS A 171 28.74 -8.14 1.87
C LYS A 171 29.86 -7.69 2.81
N LYS A 172 31.01 -8.37 2.78
CA LYS A 172 32.18 -8.00 3.59
C LYS A 172 32.98 -6.84 2.97
N ARG A 173 33.19 -6.89 1.65
CA ARG A 173 34.06 -5.94 0.93
C ARG A 173 33.46 -4.58 0.71
N LEU A 174 32.15 -4.52 0.48
CA LEU A 174 31.38 -3.33 0.17
C LEU A 174 30.61 -2.78 1.38
N ALA A 175 30.77 -3.40 2.54
CA ALA A 175 30.18 -2.92 3.78
C ALA A 175 30.50 -1.44 4.02
N GLY A 176 29.48 -0.65 4.32
CA GLY A 176 29.60 0.79 4.51
C GLY A 176 29.48 1.62 3.22
N THR A 177 29.39 0.99 2.05
CA THR A 177 29.26 1.70 0.76
C THR A 177 28.04 1.23 -0.03
N LEU A 178 27.88 -0.08 -0.21
CA LEU A 178 26.80 -0.70 -0.96
C LEU A 178 26.23 -1.87 -0.15
N ASP A 179 24.94 -2.11 -0.31
CA ASP A 179 24.25 -3.31 0.15
C ASP A 179 24.12 -4.29 -1.03
N VAL A 180 24.31 -5.58 -0.72
CA VAL A 180 24.28 -6.66 -1.71
C VAL A 180 23.42 -7.78 -1.17
N PHE A 181 22.47 -8.25 -1.95
CA PHE A 181 21.58 -9.35 -1.57
C PHE A 181 21.01 -10.05 -2.80
N ARG A 182 20.56 -11.29 -2.63
CA ARG A 182 19.83 -12.02 -3.66
C ARG A 182 18.33 -11.80 -3.48
N SER A 183 17.67 -11.41 -4.55
CA SER A 183 16.20 -11.35 -4.62
C SER A 183 15.61 -12.67 -5.12
N GLU A 184 16.33 -13.34 -6.01
CA GLU A 184 16.02 -14.66 -6.55
C GLU A 184 17.29 -15.51 -6.57
N ASP A 185 17.16 -16.82 -6.78
CA ASP A 185 18.31 -17.74 -6.82
C ASP A 185 19.28 -17.40 -7.96
N TYR A 186 18.81 -16.71 -8.98
CA TYR A 186 19.55 -16.31 -10.19
C TYR A 186 19.86 -14.81 -10.27
N PHE A 187 19.46 -14.01 -9.26
CA PHE A 187 19.72 -12.57 -9.23
C PHE A 187 20.52 -12.14 -8.00
N LEU A 188 21.56 -11.34 -8.22
CA LEU A 188 22.28 -10.60 -7.18
C LEU A 188 22.09 -9.11 -7.41
N GLU A 189 21.51 -8.42 -6.43
CA GLU A 189 21.24 -7.00 -6.44
C GLU A 189 22.35 -6.22 -5.71
N VAL A 190 22.77 -5.14 -6.31
CA VAL A 190 23.69 -4.16 -5.73
C VAL A 190 22.96 -2.83 -5.66
N VAL A 191 22.81 -2.30 -4.45
CA VAL A 191 22.11 -1.05 -4.17
C VAL A 191 22.95 -0.15 -3.26
N PRO A 192 22.69 1.16 -3.19
CA PRO A 192 23.32 2.03 -2.20
C PRO A 192 23.04 1.55 -0.78
N GLN A 193 24.01 1.73 0.12
CA GLN A 193 23.89 1.30 1.51
C GLN A 193 22.64 1.85 2.20
N SER A 194 22.03 1.02 3.07
CA SER A 194 20.86 1.36 3.91
C SER A 194 19.57 1.67 3.11
N ILE A 195 19.51 1.26 1.85
CA ILE A 195 18.28 1.31 1.06
C ILE A 195 17.48 0.06 1.35
N ASN A 196 16.31 0.25 1.93
CA ASN A 196 15.26 -0.76 2.08
C ASN A 196 13.90 -0.08 2.26
N LYS A 197 12.82 -0.81 2.00
CA LYS A 197 11.45 -0.28 2.01
C LYS A 197 11.06 0.38 3.34
N GLY A 198 11.50 -0.16 4.48
CA GLY A 198 11.20 0.40 5.80
C GLY A 198 11.89 1.75 6.01
N ASN A 199 13.22 1.80 5.85
CA ASN A 199 13.99 3.02 6.10
C ASN A 199 13.49 4.20 5.25
N THR A 200 13.19 3.94 3.97
CA THR A 200 12.76 5.01 3.06
C THR A 200 11.27 5.34 3.16
N MET A 201 10.44 4.46 3.70
CA MET A 201 9.05 4.78 4.05
C MET A 201 8.97 5.99 5.00
N GLY A 202 10.00 6.20 5.83
CA GLY A 202 10.10 7.38 6.70
C GLY A 202 10.02 8.71 5.95
N VAL A 203 10.53 8.79 4.72
CA VAL A 203 10.43 9.98 3.86
C VAL A 203 8.97 10.31 3.51
N ILE A 204 8.18 9.28 3.17
CA ILE A 204 6.74 9.45 2.89
C ILE A 204 6.02 9.91 4.16
N MET A 205 6.33 9.29 5.30
CA MET A 205 5.73 9.64 6.58
C MET A 205 6.03 11.10 6.97
N GLU A 206 7.25 11.56 6.77
CA GLU A 206 7.65 12.96 7.00
C GLU A 206 6.91 13.92 6.07
N ASN A 207 6.82 13.60 4.77
CA ASN A 207 6.08 14.38 3.79
C ASN A 207 4.60 14.53 4.18
N LEU A 208 3.97 13.45 4.65
CA LEU A 208 2.57 13.44 5.09
C LEU A 208 2.36 13.95 6.52
N LYS A 209 3.44 14.20 7.29
CA LYS A 209 3.41 14.56 8.71
C LYS A 209 2.62 13.58 9.57
N ILE A 210 2.88 12.29 9.38
CA ILE A 210 2.23 11.19 10.09
C ILE A 210 3.25 10.36 10.87
N THR A 211 2.75 9.58 11.84
CA THR A 211 3.58 8.65 12.63
C THR A 211 3.39 7.20 12.15
N SER A 212 4.28 6.30 12.58
CA SER A 212 4.22 4.87 12.21
C SER A 212 2.89 4.24 12.59
N GLU A 213 2.27 4.64 13.70
CA GLU A 213 0.97 4.15 14.14
C GLU A 213 -0.16 4.41 13.12
N GLN A 214 0.02 5.37 12.22
CA GLN A 214 -0.94 5.70 11.16
C GLN A 214 -0.66 5.00 9.83
N VAL A 215 0.33 4.08 9.82
CA VAL A 215 0.76 3.33 8.65
C VAL A 215 0.32 1.88 8.76
N VAL A 216 -0.24 1.35 7.67
CA VAL A 216 -0.41 -0.09 7.44
C VAL A 216 0.53 -0.47 6.30
N ALA A 217 1.32 -1.54 6.47
CA ALA A 217 2.19 -2.07 5.42
C ALA A 217 1.83 -3.54 5.15
N ILE A 218 1.71 -3.90 3.87
CA ILE A 218 1.38 -5.26 3.43
C ILE A 218 2.46 -5.74 2.48
N GLY A 219 2.98 -6.95 2.70
CA GLY A 219 4.03 -7.55 1.88
C GLY A 219 4.14 -9.06 2.07
N ASP A 220 4.95 -9.73 1.24
CA ASP A 220 5.15 -11.19 1.29
C ASP A 220 6.63 -11.59 1.26
N GLY A 221 7.50 -10.72 0.74
CA GLY A 221 8.92 -10.99 0.57
C GLY A 221 9.80 -10.63 1.78
N VAL A 222 11.00 -11.17 1.82
CA VAL A 222 11.99 -10.82 2.86
C VAL A 222 12.36 -9.33 2.81
N CYS A 223 12.32 -8.72 1.62
CA CYS A 223 12.55 -7.28 1.43
C CYS A 223 11.48 -6.39 2.08
N ASP A 224 10.29 -6.96 2.42
CA ASP A 224 9.18 -6.25 3.04
C ASP A 224 9.24 -6.23 4.57
N VAL A 225 10.06 -7.11 5.16
CA VAL A 225 10.15 -7.24 6.62
C VAL A 225 10.39 -5.89 7.30
N THR A 226 11.26 -5.07 6.72
CA THR A 226 11.58 -3.75 7.30
C THR A 226 10.39 -2.80 7.32
N MET A 227 9.57 -2.74 6.25
CA MET A 227 8.38 -1.90 6.23
C MET A 227 7.25 -2.48 7.10
N ILE A 228 7.10 -3.81 7.13
CA ILE A 228 6.13 -4.52 7.99
C ILE A 228 6.42 -4.24 9.47
N GLN A 229 7.67 -4.29 9.88
CA GLN A 229 8.08 -4.03 11.28
C GLN A 229 7.98 -2.55 11.66
N MET A 230 8.22 -1.64 10.73
CA MET A 230 8.18 -0.20 10.99
C MET A 230 6.75 0.36 11.04
N ALA A 231 5.81 -0.24 10.31
CA ALA A 231 4.41 0.17 10.30
C ALA A 231 3.72 -0.10 11.64
N GLY A 232 2.77 0.76 12.04
CA GLY A 232 1.93 0.52 13.22
C GLY A 232 1.08 -0.75 13.11
N LYS A 233 0.76 -1.15 11.87
CA LYS A 233 0.16 -2.45 11.55
C LYS A 233 0.85 -3.07 10.34
N GLY A 234 1.77 -3.99 10.58
CA GLY A 234 2.37 -4.81 9.53
C GLY A 234 1.53 -6.05 9.24
N VAL A 235 1.27 -6.35 7.98
CA VAL A 235 0.47 -7.49 7.53
C VAL A 235 1.30 -8.31 6.55
N ALA A 236 1.42 -9.61 6.78
CA ALA A 236 2.00 -10.55 5.84
C ALA A 236 0.91 -11.17 4.97
N MET A 237 1.21 -11.38 3.69
CA MET A 237 0.33 -12.12 2.79
C MET A 237 0.27 -13.61 3.17
N GLY A 238 -0.82 -14.29 2.80
CA GLY A 238 -0.96 -15.74 3.02
C GLY A 238 0.08 -16.59 2.30
N ASN A 239 0.54 -16.13 1.14
CA ASN A 239 1.65 -16.73 0.35
C ASN A 239 3.05 -16.35 0.86
N ALA A 240 3.17 -15.45 1.84
CA ALA A 240 4.46 -15.05 2.39
C ALA A 240 5.20 -16.22 3.04
N ARG A 241 6.54 -16.15 3.03
CA ARG A 241 7.38 -17.12 3.76
C ARG A 241 7.14 -17.02 5.28
N ASP A 242 7.32 -18.11 6.00
CA ASP A 242 7.11 -18.14 7.46
C ASP A 242 7.95 -17.09 8.21
N SER A 243 9.19 -16.84 7.74
CA SER A 243 10.06 -15.80 8.29
C SER A 243 9.45 -14.39 8.21
N VAL A 244 8.65 -14.10 7.20
CA VAL A 244 7.93 -12.82 7.05
C VAL A 244 6.69 -12.79 7.92
N LYS A 245 5.91 -13.89 7.95
CA LYS A 245 4.71 -14.01 8.79
C LYS A 245 4.99 -13.81 10.27
N ILE A 246 6.13 -14.34 10.76
CA ILE A 246 6.56 -14.18 12.16
C ILE A 246 6.85 -12.71 12.52
N CYS A 247 7.29 -11.91 11.54
CA CYS A 247 7.59 -10.49 11.73
C CYS A 247 6.35 -9.58 11.66
N ALA A 248 5.22 -10.10 11.19
CA ALA A 248 3.99 -9.33 10.98
C ALA A 248 3.06 -9.38 12.20
N GLY A 249 2.30 -8.31 12.41
CA GLY A 249 1.24 -8.25 13.43
C GLY A 249 -0.05 -8.99 13.04
N ALA A 250 -0.22 -9.31 11.74
CA ALA A 250 -1.34 -10.07 11.20
C ALA A 250 -0.94 -10.78 9.90
N VAL A 251 -1.70 -11.83 9.56
CA VAL A 251 -1.59 -12.51 8.27
C VAL A 251 -2.94 -12.40 7.56
N THR A 252 -2.92 -12.03 6.28
CA THR A 252 -4.11 -12.00 5.41
C THR A 252 -4.14 -13.22 4.48
N LEU A 253 -5.06 -13.23 3.52
CA LEU A 253 -5.15 -14.24 2.48
C LEU A 253 -3.96 -14.12 1.50
N SER A 254 -3.81 -15.09 0.58
CA SER A 254 -2.78 -15.01 -0.47
C SER A 254 -3.12 -13.95 -1.52
N ASN A 255 -2.13 -13.62 -2.36
CA ASN A 255 -2.29 -12.73 -3.50
C ASN A 255 -3.31 -13.24 -4.54
N ASN A 256 -3.48 -14.57 -4.65
CA ASN A 256 -4.49 -15.19 -5.50
C ASN A 256 -5.88 -15.28 -4.85
N GLU A 257 -6.00 -14.98 -3.56
CA GLU A 257 -7.23 -15.06 -2.77
C GLU A 257 -7.69 -13.68 -2.28
N GLU A 258 -7.32 -12.61 -2.96
CA GLU A 258 -7.70 -11.24 -2.62
C GLU A 258 -7.15 -10.74 -1.26
N GLY A 259 -5.94 -11.15 -0.90
CA GLY A 259 -5.36 -10.86 0.42
C GLY A 259 -5.26 -9.38 0.76
N VAL A 260 -4.95 -8.53 -0.22
CA VAL A 260 -4.89 -7.07 -0.03
C VAL A 260 -6.30 -6.52 0.23
N ALA A 261 -7.31 -6.90 -0.57
CA ALA A 261 -8.70 -6.49 -0.36
C ALA A 261 -9.21 -6.93 1.03
N ALA A 262 -8.96 -8.18 1.41
CA ALA A 262 -9.33 -8.71 2.72
C ALA A 262 -8.68 -7.93 3.88
N ALA A 263 -7.40 -7.55 3.76
CA ALA A 263 -6.69 -6.74 4.75
C ALA A 263 -7.26 -5.31 4.85
N ILE A 264 -7.63 -4.71 3.71
CA ILE A 264 -8.27 -3.39 3.68
C ILE A 264 -9.62 -3.44 4.34
N GLU A 265 -10.49 -4.39 3.98
CA GLU A 265 -11.83 -4.52 4.55
C GLU A 265 -11.81 -4.74 6.06
N THR A 266 -10.98 -5.68 6.54
CA THR A 266 -10.94 -6.06 7.95
C THR A 266 -10.10 -5.12 8.82
N GLY A 267 -9.02 -4.56 8.27
CA GLY A 267 -8.03 -3.80 9.03
C GLY A 267 -8.13 -2.30 8.89
N ILE A 268 -8.63 -1.80 7.76
CA ILE A 268 -8.67 -0.39 7.43
C ILE A 268 -10.10 0.11 7.37
N ILE A 269 -10.95 -0.46 6.50
CA ILE A 269 -12.34 -0.02 6.34
C ILE A 269 -13.15 -0.32 7.60
N ALA A 270 -12.96 -1.49 8.21
CA ALA A 270 -13.64 -1.83 9.48
C ALA A 270 -13.22 -0.92 10.65
N ALA A 271 -11.95 -0.50 10.69
CA ALA A 271 -11.46 0.45 11.71
C ALA A 271 -11.91 1.90 11.47
N ILE A 272 -12.33 2.22 10.24
CA ILE A 272 -12.83 3.54 9.84
C ILE A 272 -14.38 3.53 9.79
N ARG A 273 -15.00 2.35 9.62
CA ARG A 273 -16.45 2.25 9.87
C ARG A 273 -16.68 2.56 11.35
N PRO A 274 -17.40 3.64 11.66
CA PRO A 274 -17.79 3.89 13.04
C PRO A 274 -18.48 2.63 13.57
N ALA A 275 -18.17 2.24 14.79
CA ALA A 275 -18.84 1.09 15.41
C ALA A 275 -20.36 1.28 15.28
N GLU A 276 -21.03 0.34 14.62
CA GLU A 276 -22.48 0.37 14.57
C GLU A 276 -23.04 0.26 15.98
N ILE A 277 -23.88 1.23 16.35
CA ILE A 277 -24.52 1.21 17.66
C ILE A 277 -25.62 0.16 17.63
N PRO A 278 -25.71 -0.75 18.61
CA PRO A 278 -26.76 -1.78 18.64
C PRO A 278 -28.15 -1.18 18.57
N LEU A 279 -28.83 -1.35 17.44
CA LEU A 279 -30.14 -0.74 17.14
C LEU A 279 -31.25 -1.27 18.05
N ASP A 280 -31.16 -2.54 18.46
CA ASP A 280 -32.09 -3.17 19.39
C ASP A 280 -32.15 -2.42 20.73
N GLN A 281 -31.01 -2.04 21.30
CA GLN A 281 -30.94 -1.27 22.55
C GLN A 281 -31.49 0.17 22.36
N LEU A 282 -31.19 0.82 21.23
CA LEU A 282 -31.72 2.15 20.92
C LEU A 282 -33.23 2.12 20.77
N ASN A 283 -33.75 1.16 20.00
CA ASN A 283 -35.17 1.03 19.74
C ASN A 283 -35.96 0.61 20.99
N ILE A 284 -35.41 -0.25 21.87
CA ILE A 284 -36.04 -0.60 23.15
C ILE A 284 -36.19 0.64 24.05
N ARG A 285 -35.16 1.49 24.17
CA ARG A 285 -35.22 2.73 24.96
C ARG A 285 -36.23 3.71 24.38
N ALA A 286 -36.36 3.77 23.07
CA ALA A 286 -37.26 4.64 22.35
C ALA A 286 -38.75 4.28 22.50
N GLN A 287 -39.09 3.01 22.82
CA GLN A 287 -40.47 2.51 22.91
C GLN A 287 -41.35 3.25 23.91
N HIS A 288 -40.76 3.80 24.97
CA HIS A 288 -41.49 4.51 26.03
C HIS A 288 -41.44 6.04 25.88
N ALA A 289 -40.95 6.53 24.75
CA ALA A 289 -40.85 7.96 24.42
C ALA A 289 -41.82 8.35 23.27
N LEU A 290 -41.79 9.62 22.86
CA LEU A 290 -42.54 10.12 21.71
C LEU A 290 -42.31 9.28 20.44
N MET A 291 -41.09 8.83 20.26
CA MET A 291 -40.72 7.96 19.13
C MET A 291 -41.54 6.66 19.09
N GLY A 292 -41.71 5.99 20.21
CA GLY A 292 -42.51 4.78 20.29
C GLY A 292 -44.00 5.05 19.96
N ASN A 293 -44.56 6.18 20.41
CA ASN A 293 -45.90 6.60 20.12
C ASN A 293 -46.14 6.87 18.61
N LEU A 294 -45.12 7.38 17.92
CA LEU A 294 -45.14 7.66 16.48
C LEU A 294 -44.67 6.45 15.64
N GLY A 295 -44.18 5.38 16.26
CA GLY A 295 -43.64 4.23 15.58
C GLY A 295 -42.31 4.49 14.89
N ILE A 296 -41.54 5.48 15.35
CA ILE A 296 -40.22 5.77 14.81
C ILE A 296 -39.22 4.67 15.28
N GLN A 297 -38.46 4.13 14.33
CA GLN A 297 -37.45 3.12 14.59
C GLN A 297 -36.14 3.50 13.90
N TYR A 298 -35.03 3.43 14.64
CA TYR A 298 -33.72 3.54 14.05
C TYR A 298 -33.41 2.33 13.18
N THR A 299 -32.95 2.57 11.97
CA THR A 299 -32.56 1.53 11.00
C THR A 299 -31.07 1.46 10.80
N TYR A 300 -30.35 2.53 11.19
CA TYR A 300 -28.89 2.60 11.21
C TYR A 300 -28.43 3.67 12.20
N ALA A 301 -27.34 3.43 12.93
CA ALA A 301 -26.71 4.42 13.79
C ALA A 301 -25.19 4.19 13.89
N SER A 302 -24.42 5.24 13.69
CA SER A 302 -22.97 5.27 13.81
C SER A 302 -22.51 6.70 14.11
N GLU A 303 -21.23 6.92 14.40
CA GLU A 303 -20.66 8.26 14.63
C GLU A 303 -20.84 9.25 13.46
N THR A 304 -21.06 8.76 12.26
CA THR A 304 -21.14 9.60 11.05
C THR A 304 -22.50 9.57 10.34
N ARG A 305 -23.40 8.67 10.75
CA ARG A 305 -24.69 8.48 10.06
C ARG A 305 -25.73 7.92 11.02
N VAL A 306 -26.92 8.51 11.01
CA VAL A 306 -28.12 8.00 11.70
C VAL A 306 -29.27 7.94 10.72
N GLU A 307 -30.02 6.84 10.72
CA GLU A 307 -31.23 6.66 9.93
C GLU A 307 -32.35 6.15 10.82
N ALA A 308 -33.54 6.63 10.55
CA ALA A 308 -34.76 6.13 11.16
C ALA A 308 -35.92 6.13 10.17
N THR A 309 -36.87 5.26 10.41
CA THR A 309 -38.15 5.18 9.66
C THR A 309 -39.30 5.49 10.58
N MET A 310 -40.38 6.00 10.00
CA MET A 310 -41.63 6.25 10.68
C MET A 310 -42.80 5.80 9.76
N PRO A 311 -43.79 5.04 10.26
CA PRO A 311 -44.91 4.63 9.46
C PRO A 311 -45.85 5.82 9.15
N VAL A 312 -46.51 5.79 8.01
CA VAL A 312 -47.61 6.74 7.66
C VAL A 312 -48.95 6.06 7.96
N ASP A 313 -49.34 6.10 9.23
CA ASP A 313 -50.55 5.47 9.75
C ASP A 313 -51.45 6.49 10.52
N GLU A 314 -52.44 6.02 11.26
CA GLU A 314 -53.36 6.87 12.02
C GLU A 314 -52.71 7.82 13.01
N ARG A 315 -51.49 7.46 13.50
CA ARG A 315 -50.73 8.26 14.47
C ARG A 315 -50.00 9.44 13.83
N THR A 316 -49.75 9.38 12.54
CA THR A 316 -48.82 10.28 11.81
C THR A 316 -49.48 10.97 10.62
N ARG A 317 -50.74 10.65 10.29
CA ARG A 317 -51.49 11.26 9.19
C ARG A 317 -52.26 12.50 9.61
N GLN A 318 -52.41 13.41 8.65
CA GLN A 318 -53.41 14.46 8.71
C GLN A 318 -54.81 13.91 8.36
N PRO A 319 -55.91 14.62 8.67
CA PRO A 319 -57.29 14.21 8.30
C PRO A 319 -57.48 13.91 6.83
N PHE A 320 -56.63 14.45 5.95
CA PHE A 320 -56.66 14.23 4.51
C PHE A 320 -55.86 13.03 4.03
N GLY A 321 -55.33 12.19 4.95
CA GLY A 321 -54.63 10.94 4.60
C GLY A 321 -53.14 11.08 4.28
N ILE A 322 -52.57 12.27 4.27
CA ILE A 322 -51.13 12.53 4.05
C ILE A 322 -50.35 12.63 5.37
N LEU A 323 -49.06 12.49 5.32
CA LEU A 323 -48.18 12.61 6.48
C LEU A 323 -48.29 14.01 7.13
N HIS A 324 -48.43 14.06 8.46
CA HIS A 324 -48.50 15.31 9.20
C HIS A 324 -47.13 15.97 9.32
N GLY A 325 -47.01 17.28 9.04
CA GLY A 325 -45.78 18.03 9.10
C GLY A 325 -45.08 17.95 10.47
N GLY A 326 -45.86 17.95 11.57
CA GLY A 326 -45.35 17.74 12.92
C GLY A 326 -44.71 16.37 13.13
N ALA A 327 -45.23 15.31 12.54
CA ALA A 327 -44.67 13.98 12.57
C ALA A 327 -43.31 13.93 11.80
N THR A 328 -43.25 14.61 10.64
CA THR A 328 -42.02 14.75 9.87
C THR A 328 -40.94 15.48 10.67
N LEU A 329 -41.32 16.56 11.35
CA LEU A 329 -40.39 17.31 12.20
C LEU A 329 -39.88 16.45 13.38
N ALA A 330 -40.76 15.68 14.02
CA ALA A 330 -40.37 14.76 15.11
C ALA A 330 -39.41 13.70 14.61
N LEU A 331 -39.54 13.14 13.40
CA LEU A 331 -38.58 12.23 12.80
C LEU A 331 -37.23 12.90 12.57
N ALA A 332 -37.22 14.10 11.99
CA ALA A 332 -36.01 14.85 11.72
C ALA A 332 -35.25 15.21 13.01
N GLU A 333 -35.96 15.70 14.04
CA GLU A 333 -35.39 15.99 15.36
C GLU A 333 -34.83 14.74 16.03
N THR A 334 -35.53 13.62 15.94
CA THR A 334 -35.08 12.33 16.49
C THR A 334 -33.75 11.90 15.86
N VAL A 335 -33.61 11.97 14.54
CA VAL A 335 -32.35 11.60 13.84
C VAL A 335 -31.24 12.58 14.18
N ALA A 336 -31.50 13.89 14.18
CA ALA A 336 -30.51 14.91 14.50
C ALA A 336 -30.06 14.85 15.96
N GLY A 337 -31.01 14.68 16.90
CA GLY A 337 -30.73 14.54 18.33
C GLY A 337 -29.87 13.31 18.63
N MET A 338 -30.16 12.16 18.01
CA MET A 338 -29.34 10.97 18.15
C MET A 338 -27.93 11.17 17.56
N GLY A 339 -27.81 11.77 16.38
CA GLY A 339 -26.52 12.10 15.79
C GLY A 339 -25.67 12.98 16.70
N SER A 340 -26.29 14.00 17.29
CA SER A 340 -25.61 14.87 18.26
C SER A 340 -25.18 14.12 19.53
N MET A 341 -26.02 13.25 20.09
CA MET A 341 -25.67 12.43 21.27
C MET A 341 -24.51 11.46 20.99
N ILE A 342 -24.41 10.92 19.80
CA ILE A 342 -23.35 9.98 19.44
C ILE A 342 -21.97 10.66 19.43
N ILE A 343 -21.88 11.92 19.01
CA ILE A 343 -20.62 12.67 18.90
C ILE A 343 -20.32 13.57 20.10
N ALA A 344 -21.28 13.72 21.04
CA ALA A 344 -21.11 14.54 22.23
C ALA A 344 -20.03 13.97 23.18
N GLN A 345 -19.28 14.84 23.81
CA GLN A 345 -18.33 14.46 24.86
C GLN A 345 -19.09 14.08 26.16
N PRO A 346 -18.48 13.28 27.06
CA PRO A 346 -19.14 12.80 28.28
C PRO A 346 -19.71 13.89 29.22
N ASP A 347 -19.21 15.13 29.12
CA ASP A 347 -19.60 16.28 29.90
C ASP A 347 -20.56 17.24 29.16
N GLU A 348 -20.93 16.90 27.94
CA GLU A 348 -21.87 17.70 27.13
C GLU A 348 -23.32 17.24 27.30
N ILE A 349 -24.26 18.17 27.39
CA ILE A 349 -25.68 17.90 27.42
C ILE A 349 -26.30 18.37 26.11
N ILE A 350 -26.91 17.45 25.40
CA ILE A 350 -27.62 17.72 24.14
C ILE A 350 -29.06 18.07 24.47
N VAL A 351 -29.47 19.25 24.07
CA VAL A 351 -30.88 19.74 24.19
C VAL A 351 -31.43 19.95 22.78
N GLY A 352 -32.63 19.46 22.54
CA GLY A 352 -33.38 19.81 21.33
C GLY A 352 -33.87 21.25 21.37
N MET A 353 -33.87 21.93 20.25
CA MET A 353 -34.47 23.25 20.08
C MET A 353 -35.72 23.17 19.19
#